data_ced344eb10943d25ab8d6632460c0447
#
_entry.id   ced344eb10943d25ab8d6632460c0447
#
_cell.length_a   1.000
_cell.length_b   1.000
_cell.length_c   1.000
_cell.angle_alpha   90.00
_cell.angle_beta   90.00
_cell.angle_gamma   90.00
#
_symmetry.space_group_name_H-M   'P 1'
#
loop_
_entity.id
_entity.type
_entity.pdbx_description
1 polymer ?
#
loop_
_entity_poly.entity_id
_entity_poly.type
_entity_poly.pdbx_seq_one_letter_code
_entity_poly.pdbx_strand_id
1 'polypeptide(L)'
;MKKLNQIMFAMIAASAALSANAAHVLVVLSDEGQLELKNKQVFKTGFYLNELMQPTKMLLDAGHTVTFATPKGKAPTLDESSNNAMYFNQDEKALKQYAGLLHDLKLTSAQDSPVVSLARIEQIGIDQFDAIYIPGGHAPMQDLLKDKQLGKVLTAFHKAGKPTALVCHGPIALMSTLPHAAEAVKQLEQGKKVKTGEWIYKNYQMTVISNQEEEQAKSLLKGGEMKFYPQTALESLGAKYQSNTKAWSPNVVVDRE
;
A
#
# COMPACT_ATOMS: atom_id res chain seq x y z
N MET A 1 -45.31 -12.34 63.12
CA MET A 1 -44.07 -11.66 62.73
C MET A 1 -43.40 -12.50 61.63
N LYS A 2 -43.67 -12.16 60.38
CA LYS A 2 -43.17 -12.90 59.21
C LYS A 2 -42.00 -12.10 58.63
N LYS A 3 -40.79 -12.69 58.63
CA LYS A 3 -39.64 -12.13 57.97
C LYS A 3 -39.73 -12.33 56.47
N LEU A 4 -39.76 -11.26 55.74
CA LEU A 4 -39.74 -11.25 54.27
C LEU A 4 -38.28 -11.34 53.82
N ASN A 5 -37.90 -12.44 53.21
CA ASN A 5 -36.59 -12.59 52.58
C ASN A 5 -36.69 -11.91 51.18
N GLN A 6 -35.98 -10.82 51.02
CA GLN A 6 -35.71 -10.22 49.71
C GLN A 6 -34.54 -10.97 49.04
N ILE A 7 -34.84 -11.71 48.01
CA ILE A 7 -33.83 -12.30 47.11
C ILE A 7 -33.48 -11.21 46.11
N MET A 8 -32.29 -10.65 46.24
CA MET A 8 -31.71 -9.71 45.30
C MET A 8 -31.12 -10.50 44.12
N PHE A 9 -31.80 -10.49 42.99
CA PHE A 9 -31.25 -11.00 41.72
C PHE A 9 -30.23 -10.00 41.22
N ALA A 10 -28.95 -10.32 41.34
CA ALA A 10 -27.88 -9.62 40.67
C ALA A 10 -27.86 -10.08 39.19
N MET A 11 -28.38 -9.24 38.29
CA MET A 11 -28.13 -9.40 36.85
C MET A 11 -26.67 -9.07 36.59
N ILE A 12 -25.85 -10.10 36.40
CA ILE A 12 -24.52 -9.95 35.80
C ILE A 12 -24.78 -9.77 34.30
N ALA A 13 -24.78 -8.52 33.85
CA ALA A 13 -24.67 -8.22 32.44
C ALA A 13 -23.25 -8.63 31.97
N ALA A 14 -23.14 -9.83 31.45
CA ALA A 14 -21.96 -10.23 30.70
C ALA A 14 -21.92 -9.38 29.42
N SER A 15 -21.20 -8.27 29.46
CA SER A 15 -20.75 -7.58 28.24
C SER A 15 -19.82 -8.55 27.52
N ALA A 16 -20.35 -9.28 26.54
CA ALA A 16 -19.54 -9.94 25.53
C ALA A 16 -18.85 -8.80 24.75
N ALA A 17 -17.66 -8.40 25.19
CA ALA A 17 -16.75 -7.69 24.34
C ALA A 17 -16.49 -8.63 23.15
N LEU A 18 -17.04 -8.31 22.00
CA LEU A 18 -16.61 -8.87 20.74
C LEU A 18 -15.12 -8.48 20.63
N SER A 19 -14.27 -9.40 21.06
CA SER A 19 -12.85 -9.32 20.72
C SER A 19 -12.80 -9.42 19.21
N ALA A 20 -12.73 -8.30 18.51
CA ALA A 20 -12.29 -8.32 17.13
C ALA A 20 -10.97 -9.10 17.15
N ASN A 21 -10.92 -10.24 16.47
CA ASN A 21 -9.68 -11.01 16.38
C ASN A 21 -8.61 -10.09 15.81
N ALA A 22 -7.48 -9.99 16.52
CA ALA A 22 -6.35 -9.21 16.04
C ALA A 22 -5.92 -9.76 14.67
N ALA A 23 -6.06 -8.97 13.63
CA ALA A 23 -5.64 -9.36 12.29
C ALA A 23 -4.13 -9.18 12.15
N HIS A 24 -3.50 -10.00 11.30
CA HIS A 24 -2.11 -9.85 10.92
C HIS A 24 -2.02 -9.26 9.51
N VAL A 25 -1.55 -8.04 9.40
CA VAL A 25 -1.49 -7.30 8.14
C VAL A 25 -0.07 -7.32 7.58
N LEU A 26 0.06 -7.73 6.33
CA LEU A 26 1.30 -7.61 5.56
C LEU A 26 1.37 -6.24 4.91
N VAL A 27 2.38 -5.44 5.22
CA VAL A 27 2.66 -4.16 4.57
C VAL A 27 3.86 -4.34 3.65
N VAL A 28 3.66 -4.12 2.34
CA VAL A 28 4.72 -4.27 1.35
C VAL A 28 5.16 -2.92 0.84
N LEU A 29 6.47 -2.70 0.87
CA LEU A 29 7.16 -1.49 0.42
C LEU A 29 8.16 -1.83 -0.68
N SER A 30 8.60 -0.82 -1.42
CA SER A 30 9.67 -0.95 -2.41
C SER A 30 11.05 -1.06 -1.76
N ASP A 31 11.95 -1.81 -2.39
CA ASP A 31 13.39 -1.79 -2.07
C ASP A 31 14.11 -0.54 -2.60
N GLU A 32 13.46 0.21 -3.47
CA GLU A 32 14.10 1.25 -4.27
C GLU A 32 13.91 2.64 -3.65
N GLY A 33 14.98 3.44 -3.65
CA GLY A 33 14.96 4.85 -3.22
C GLY A 33 14.95 5.83 -4.38
N GLN A 34 14.71 5.35 -5.60
CA GLN A 34 14.72 6.19 -6.81
C GLN A 34 13.89 5.55 -7.93
N LEU A 35 13.36 6.43 -8.78
CA LEU A 35 12.63 6.06 -9.99
C LEU A 35 13.43 6.50 -11.21
N GLU A 36 13.63 5.56 -12.15
CA GLU A 36 14.19 5.89 -13.46
C GLU A 36 13.11 6.55 -14.34
N LEU A 37 13.38 7.76 -14.79
CA LEU A 37 12.53 8.54 -15.66
C LEU A 37 12.91 8.33 -17.14
N LYS A 38 12.20 8.96 -18.07
CA LYS A 38 12.60 9.04 -19.47
C LYS A 38 14.01 9.62 -19.58
N ASN A 39 14.71 9.30 -20.67
CA ASN A 39 16.08 9.77 -20.95
C ASN A 39 17.10 9.37 -19.86
N LYS A 40 16.82 8.30 -19.10
CA LYS A 40 17.69 7.80 -18.03
C LYS A 40 17.91 8.80 -16.89
N GLN A 41 17.09 9.82 -16.79
CA GLN A 41 17.08 10.68 -15.60
C GLN A 41 16.61 9.87 -14.39
N VAL A 42 17.06 10.28 -13.21
CA VAL A 42 16.73 9.60 -11.96
C VAL A 42 16.07 10.58 -11.00
N PHE A 43 14.94 10.18 -10.45
CA PHE A 43 14.21 10.91 -9.42
C PHE A 43 14.34 10.19 -8.09
N LYS A 44 14.89 10.87 -7.08
CA LYS A 44 14.97 10.34 -5.71
C LYS A 44 13.55 10.30 -5.12
N THR A 45 13.17 9.16 -4.59
CA THR A 45 11.84 8.93 -4.04
C THR A 45 11.89 7.83 -2.96
N GLY A 46 10.76 7.36 -2.56
CA GLY A 46 10.56 6.30 -1.58
C GLY A 46 9.06 6.14 -1.30
N PHE A 47 8.71 5.65 -0.12
CA PHE A 47 7.32 5.67 0.36
C PHE A 47 6.99 7.05 0.95
N TYR A 48 5.70 7.43 0.91
CA TYR A 48 5.23 8.66 1.56
C TYR A 48 4.90 8.41 3.03
N LEU A 49 5.37 9.32 3.90
CA LEU A 49 5.25 9.21 5.36
C LEU A 49 3.80 9.04 5.82
N ASN A 50 2.92 9.90 5.36
CA ASN A 50 1.51 9.85 5.72
C ASN A 50 0.82 8.57 5.25
N GLU A 51 1.13 8.12 4.04
CA GLU A 51 0.52 6.94 3.44
C GLU A 51 0.92 5.65 4.15
N LEU A 52 2.16 5.55 4.62
CA LEU A 52 2.59 4.41 5.42
C LEU A 52 2.15 4.51 6.87
N MET A 53 2.44 5.65 7.52
CA MET A 53 2.40 5.70 8.98
C MET A 53 1.01 5.95 9.55
N GLN A 54 0.12 6.67 8.86
CA GLN A 54 -1.25 6.84 9.34
C GLN A 54 -2.00 5.50 9.39
N PRO A 55 -2.08 4.70 8.31
CA PRO A 55 -2.71 3.37 8.39
C PRO A 55 -1.99 2.43 9.35
N THR A 56 -0.66 2.43 9.38
CA THR A 56 0.11 1.59 10.32
C THR A 56 -0.27 1.91 11.77
N LYS A 57 -0.32 3.19 12.14
CA LYS A 57 -0.72 3.58 13.49
C LYS A 57 -2.15 3.15 13.80
N MET A 58 -3.08 3.35 12.87
CA MET A 58 -4.47 2.93 13.05
C MET A 58 -4.59 1.42 13.28
N LEU A 59 -3.85 0.61 12.53
CA LEU A 59 -3.82 -0.84 12.71
C LEU A 59 -3.26 -1.23 14.08
N LEU A 60 -2.13 -0.65 14.49
CA LEU A 60 -1.51 -0.92 15.78
C LEU A 60 -2.39 -0.47 16.94
N ASP A 61 -3.01 0.70 16.86
CA ASP A 61 -3.92 1.22 17.89
C ASP A 61 -5.19 0.36 18.02
N ALA A 62 -5.62 -0.28 16.93
CA ALA A 62 -6.74 -1.23 16.92
C ALA A 62 -6.33 -2.64 17.42
N GLY A 63 -5.08 -2.84 17.81
CA GLY A 63 -4.57 -4.12 18.32
C GLY A 63 -4.19 -5.15 17.25
N HIS A 64 -4.11 -4.73 15.96
CA HIS A 64 -3.63 -5.59 14.89
C HIS A 64 -2.11 -5.71 14.91
N THR A 65 -1.59 -6.79 14.36
CA THR A 65 -0.16 -6.96 14.13
C THR A 65 0.21 -6.61 12.69
N VAL A 66 1.42 -6.07 12.51
CA VAL A 66 1.91 -5.65 11.20
C VAL A 66 3.28 -6.27 10.95
N THR A 67 3.45 -6.88 9.77
CA THR A 67 4.75 -7.30 9.27
C THR A 67 5.08 -6.47 8.04
N PHE A 68 6.27 -5.89 8.02
CA PHE A 68 6.77 -5.10 6.89
C PHE A 68 7.68 -5.96 6.01
N ALA A 69 7.47 -5.89 4.70
CA ALA A 69 8.29 -6.60 3.74
C ALA A 69 8.67 -5.72 2.55
N THR A 70 9.82 -6.02 1.97
CA THR A 70 10.24 -5.49 0.67
C THR A 70 10.67 -6.66 -0.22
N PRO A 71 10.78 -6.52 -1.54
CA PRO A 71 11.20 -7.61 -2.42
C PRO A 71 12.42 -8.39 -1.92
N LYS A 72 13.47 -7.68 -1.50
CA LYS A 72 14.77 -8.27 -1.08
C LYS A 72 15.02 -8.17 0.42
N GLY A 73 14.10 -7.61 1.20
CA GLY A 73 14.29 -7.36 2.63
C GLY A 73 15.22 -6.18 2.95
N LYS A 74 15.42 -5.26 2.02
CA LYS A 74 16.16 -4.03 2.29
C LYS A 74 15.27 -3.04 3.03
N ALA A 75 15.87 -2.25 3.92
CA ALA A 75 15.19 -1.13 4.54
C ALA A 75 14.63 -0.18 3.46
N PRO A 76 13.32 0.16 3.50
CA PRO A 76 12.72 1.06 2.52
C PRO A 76 13.20 2.49 2.71
N THR A 77 13.15 3.27 1.66
CA THR A 77 13.53 4.69 1.68
C THR A 77 12.30 5.57 1.87
N LEU A 78 12.39 6.55 2.75
CA LEU A 78 11.40 7.61 2.87
C LEU A 78 11.56 8.60 1.71
N ASP A 79 10.48 8.95 1.04
CA ASP A 79 10.48 10.14 0.19
C ASP A 79 10.47 11.38 1.08
N GLU A 80 11.61 12.07 1.15
CA GLU A 80 11.80 13.20 2.05
C GLU A 80 10.84 14.36 1.79
N SER A 81 10.29 14.48 0.57
CA SER A 81 9.28 15.49 0.26
C SER A 81 7.97 15.28 1.04
N SER A 82 7.70 14.04 1.43
CA SER A 82 6.52 13.67 2.23
C SER A 82 6.66 13.95 3.72
N ASN A 83 7.88 14.21 4.20
CA ASN A 83 8.15 14.59 5.59
C ASN A 83 7.84 16.09 5.79
N ASN A 84 6.58 16.43 5.59
CA ASN A 84 6.10 17.80 5.56
C ASN A 84 4.68 17.88 6.11
N ALA A 85 4.40 18.89 6.93
CA ALA A 85 3.10 19.11 7.57
C ALA A 85 1.92 19.24 6.58
N MET A 86 2.21 19.63 5.33
CA MET A 86 1.22 19.69 4.26
C MET A 86 0.46 18.36 4.08
N TYR A 87 1.13 17.23 4.25
CA TYR A 87 0.53 15.89 4.15
C TYR A 87 -0.24 15.47 5.41
N PHE A 88 -0.27 16.33 6.43
CA PHE A 88 -0.94 16.13 7.72
C PHE A 88 -1.90 17.29 8.01
N ASN A 89 -2.52 17.89 6.99
CA ASN A 89 -3.42 19.05 7.11
C ASN A 89 -2.77 20.24 7.81
N GLN A 90 -1.49 20.50 7.59
CA GLN A 90 -0.66 21.54 8.23
C GLN A 90 -0.47 21.32 9.75
N ASP A 91 -0.69 20.12 10.24
CA ASP A 91 -0.49 19.76 11.65
C ASP A 91 0.94 19.27 11.92
N GLU A 92 1.78 20.17 12.42
CA GLU A 92 3.18 19.88 12.80
C GLU A 92 3.27 18.85 13.94
N LYS A 93 2.26 18.76 14.80
CA LYS A 93 2.23 17.77 15.87
C LYS A 93 1.99 16.39 15.33
N ALA A 94 1.06 16.25 14.38
CA ALA A 94 0.81 15.01 13.67
C ALA A 94 2.07 14.58 12.91
N LEU A 95 2.70 15.47 12.15
CA LEU A 95 3.95 15.19 11.45
C LEU A 95 5.00 14.61 12.40
N LYS A 96 5.28 15.26 13.53
CA LYS A 96 6.24 14.80 14.53
C LYS A 96 5.88 13.43 15.11
N GLN A 97 4.58 13.20 15.36
CA GLN A 97 4.10 11.92 15.87
C GLN A 97 4.37 10.76 14.89
N TYR A 98 4.05 10.95 13.62
CA TYR A 98 4.23 9.89 12.61
C TYR A 98 5.69 9.69 12.22
N ALA A 99 6.49 10.76 12.15
CA ALA A 99 7.93 10.66 11.97
C ALA A 99 8.60 9.96 13.16
N GLY A 100 8.15 10.25 14.38
CA GLY A 100 8.58 9.54 15.60
C GLY A 100 8.27 8.06 15.56
N LEU A 101 7.05 7.68 15.18
CA LEU A 101 6.66 6.28 15.05
C LEU A 101 7.49 5.54 13.98
N LEU A 102 7.77 6.18 12.84
CA LEU A 102 8.65 5.62 11.81
C LEU A 102 10.05 5.32 12.38
N HIS A 103 10.59 6.28 13.14
CA HIS A 103 11.89 6.13 13.80
C HIS A 103 11.87 4.99 14.84
N ASP A 104 10.85 4.95 15.69
CA ASP A 104 10.71 3.94 16.77
C ASP A 104 10.58 2.53 16.21
N LEU A 105 9.90 2.38 15.09
CA LEU A 105 9.80 1.12 14.35
C LEU A 105 11.09 0.77 13.58
N LYS A 106 12.06 1.67 13.49
CA LYS A 106 13.35 1.51 12.79
C LYS A 106 13.23 1.08 11.33
N LEU A 107 12.12 1.37 10.67
CA LEU A 107 11.82 0.83 9.33
C LEU A 107 12.88 1.23 8.30
N THR A 108 13.43 2.44 8.39
CA THR A 108 14.45 2.98 7.46
C THR A 108 15.87 2.75 7.94
N SER A 109 16.09 2.05 9.06
CA SER A 109 17.43 1.76 9.57
C SER A 109 18.15 0.77 8.67
N ALA A 110 19.34 1.11 8.22
CA ALA A 110 20.14 0.22 7.39
C ALA A 110 20.62 -1.05 8.13
N GLN A 111 20.73 -1.00 9.47
CA GLN A 111 21.25 -2.08 10.30
C GLN A 111 20.15 -2.83 11.06
N ASP A 112 19.15 -2.10 11.57
CA ASP A 112 18.18 -2.63 12.54
C ASP A 112 16.73 -2.68 11.99
N SER A 113 16.53 -2.53 10.68
CA SER A 113 15.21 -2.56 10.09
C SER A 113 14.55 -3.93 10.33
N PRO A 114 13.30 -3.97 10.82
CA PRO A 114 12.56 -5.21 11.01
C PRO A 114 11.98 -5.75 9.71
N VAL A 115 12.25 -5.10 8.59
CA VAL A 115 11.71 -5.47 7.27
C VAL A 115 12.29 -6.80 6.82
N VAL A 116 11.40 -7.68 6.34
CA VAL A 116 11.78 -8.99 5.81
C VAL A 116 11.63 -9.03 4.28
N SER A 117 12.26 -10.02 3.64
CA SER A 117 12.08 -10.22 2.20
C SER A 117 10.74 -10.91 1.90
N LEU A 118 10.22 -10.72 0.68
CA LEU A 118 9.05 -11.49 0.22
C LEU A 118 9.32 -13.00 0.19
N ALA A 119 10.58 -13.42 -0.04
CA ALA A 119 10.96 -14.83 0.12
C ALA A 119 10.76 -15.32 1.56
N ARG A 120 11.03 -14.46 2.56
CA ARG A 120 10.77 -14.78 3.96
C ARG A 120 9.26 -14.86 4.25
N ILE A 121 8.45 -14.02 3.62
CA ILE A 121 6.97 -14.11 3.73
C ILE A 121 6.46 -15.45 3.21
N GLU A 122 6.97 -15.94 2.08
CA GLU A 122 6.63 -17.28 1.58
C GLU A 122 6.99 -18.39 2.58
N GLN A 123 8.14 -18.27 3.26
CA GLN A 123 8.57 -19.24 4.29
C GLN A 123 7.72 -19.18 5.57
N ILE A 124 7.28 -17.98 5.98
CA ILE A 124 6.36 -17.80 7.11
C ILE A 124 5.00 -18.44 6.79
N GLY A 125 4.58 -18.37 5.54
CA GLY A 125 3.28 -18.80 5.06
C GLY A 125 2.37 -17.60 4.80
N ILE A 126 1.93 -17.45 3.55
CA ILE A 126 1.03 -16.35 3.13
C ILE A 126 -0.33 -16.44 3.84
N ASP A 127 -0.73 -17.63 4.22
CA ASP A 127 -1.97 -17.91 4.96
C ASP A 127 -1.97 -17.31 6.38
N GLN A 128 -0.80 -17.02 6.95
CA GLN A 128 -0.66 -16.38 8.26
C GLN A 128 -1.06 -14.88 8.26
N PHE A 129 -1.29 -14.29 7.11
CA PHE A 129 -1.69 -12.90 6.97
C PHE A 129 -3.16 -12.79 6.57
N ASP A 130 -3.88 -11.87 7.20
CA ASP A 130 -5.32 -11.64 6.97
C ASP A 130 -5.59 -10.59 5.89
N ALA A 131 -4.68 -9.65 5.71
CA ALA A 131 -4.78 -8.59 4.71
C ALA A 131 -3.39 -8.16 4.23
N ILE A 132 -3.34 -7.52 3.05
CA ILE A 132 -2.13 -6.88 2.52
C ILE A 132 -2.40 -5.40 2.28
N TYR A 133 -1.42 -4.55 2.62
CA TYR A 133 -1.43 -3.12 2.36
C TYR A 133 -0.18 -2.69 1.61
N ILE A 134 -0.33 -1.87 0.57
CA ILE A 134 0.78 -1.31 -0.22
C ILE A 134 0.61 0.20 -0.30
N PRO A 135 1.44 0.99 0.43
CA PRO A 135 1.48 2.44 0.29
C PRO A 135 2.10 2.86 -1.05
N GLY A 136 1.99 4.15 -1.34
CA GLY A 136 2.57 4.74 -2.54
C GLY A 136 3.89 5.46 -2.28
N GLY A 137 3.99 6.68 -2.78
CA GLY A 137 5.21 7.29 -3.24
C GLY A 137 5.54 6.72 -4.62
N HIS A 138 6.55 7.23 -5.32
CA HIS A 138 6.84 6.78 -6.69
C HIS A 138 7.63 5.45 -6.75
N ALA A 139 8.22 5.00 -5.64
CA ALA A 139 9.09 3.81 -5.62
C ALA A 139 8.41 2.52 -6.14
N PRO A 140 7.11 2.25 -5.90
CA PRO A 140 6.41 1.10 -6.48
C PRO A 140 6.48 1.01 -8.01
N MET A 141 6.62 2.15 -8.69
CA MET A 141 6.79 2.24 -10.15
C MET A 141 8.14 1.70 -10.64
N GLN A 142 9.13 1.52 -9.75
CA GLN A 142 10.46 1.04 -10.12
C GLN A 142 10.57 -0.49 -10.06
N ASP A 143 10.04 -1.12 -9.01
CA ASP A 143 10.22 -2.55 -8.74
C ASP A 143 8.93 -3.34 -8.56
N LEU A 144 7.98 -2.86 -7.73
CA LEU A 144 6.81 -3.65 -7.30
C LEU A 144 5.92 -4.08 -8.48
N LEU A 145 5.78 -3.23 -9.50
CA LEU A 145 4.93 -3.49 -10.67
C LEU A 145 5.33 -4.74 -11.46
N LYS A 146 6.53 -5.26 -11.28
CA LYS A 146 7.08 -6.42 -12.02
C LYS A 146 7.74 -7.46 -11.13
N ASP A 147 7.65 -7.30 -9.80
CA ASP A 147 8.23 -8.26 -8.87
C ASP A 147 7.45 -9.58 -8.88
N LYS A 148 8.14 -10.67 -9.23
CA LYS A 148 7.51 -11.99 -9.38
C LYS A 148 7.03 -12.59 -8.06
N GLN A 149 7.74 -12.33 -6.95
CA GLN A 149 7.32 -12.84 -5.64
C GLN A 149 6.11 -12.08 -5.13
N LEU A 150 6.07 -10.75 -5.29
CA LEU A 150 4.89 -9.97 -4.99
C LEU A 150 3.68 -10.42 -5.81
N GLY A 151 3.89 -10.71 -7.10
CA GLY A 151 2.84 -11.26 -7.97
C GLY A 151 2.24 -12.55 -7.43
N LYS A 152 3.07 -13.47 -6.90
CA LYS A 152 2.59 -14.70 -6.24
C LYS A 152 1.82 -14.40 -4.95
N VAL A 153 2.34 -13.51 -4.11
CA VAL A 153 1.69 -13.09 -2.86
C VAL A 153 0.32 -12.51 -3.15
N LEU A 154 0.22 -11.50 -4.03
CA LEU A 154 -1.05 -10.87 -4.41
C LEU A 154 -2.04 -11.87 -5.02
N THR A 155 -1.54 -12.79 -5.85
CA THR A 155 -2.38 -13.86 -6.43
C THR A 155 -2.92 -14.79 -5.35
N ALA A 156 -2.14 -15.10 -4.32
CA ALA A 156 -2.58 -15.92 -3.19
C ALA A 156 -3.66 -15.20 -2.35
N PHE A 157 -3.47 -13.90 -2.06
CA PHE A 157 -4.47 -13.07 -1.37
C PHE A 157 -5.78 -13.01 -2.17
N HIS A 158 -5.69 -12.75 -3.47
CA HIS A 158 -6.85 -12.72 -4.37
C HIS A 158 -7.61 -14.05 -4.38
N LYS A 159 -6.91 -15.18 -4.51
CA LYS A 159 -7.53 -16.52 -4.49
C LYS A 159 -8.18 -16.84 -3.15
N ALA A 160 -7.63 -16.35 -2.05
CA ALA A 160 -8.15 -16.57 -0.71
C ALA A 160 -9.27 -15.58 -0.33
N GLY A 161 -9.62 -14.62 -1.20
CA GLY A 161 -10.60 -13.57 -0.90
C GLY A 161 -10.16 -12.65 0.24
N LYS A 162 -8.85 -12.51 0.48
CA LYS A 162 -8.32 -11.65 1.55
C LYS A 162 -8.20 -10.20 1.07
N PRO A 163 -8.50 -9.22 1.94
CA PRO A 163 -8.43 -7.80 1.59
C PRO A 163 -7.06 -7.37 1.08
N THR A 164 -7.07 -6.60 0.00
CA THR A 164 -5.89 -5.95 -0.58
C THR A 164 -6.13 -4.45 -0.65
N ALA A 165 -5.43 -3.67 0.16
CA ALA A 165 -5.53 -2.21 0.20
C ALA A 165 -4.29 -1.56 -0.40
N LEU A 166 -4.52 -0.52 -1.22
CA LEU A 166 -3.44 0.16 -1.95
C LEU A 166 -3.77 1.66 -2.03
N VAL A 167 -2.75 2.51 -2.03
CA VAL A 167 -2.94 3.97 -2.11
C VAL A 167 -1.94 4.61 -3.05
N CYS A 168 -2.28 5.76 -3.63
CA CYS A 168 -1.44 6.60 -4.46
C CYS A 168 -0.89 5.83 -5.70
N HIS A 169 0.44 5.59 -5.78
CA HIS A 169 1.05 4.74 -6.80
C HIS A 169 1.02 3.24 -6.43
N GLY A 170 0.67 2.89 -5.19
CA GLY A 170 0.61 1.50 -4.72
C GLY A 170 -0.16 0.53 -5.64
N PRO A 171 -1.31 0.91 -6.22
CA PRO A 171 -2.08 0.03 -7.09
C PRO A 171 -1.33 -0.48 -8.33
N ILE A 172 -0.23 0.18 -8.75
CA ILE A 172 0.59 -0.31 -9.85
C ILE A 172 1.21 -1.69 -9.56
N ALA A 173 1.39 -2.02 -8.28
CA ALA A 173 1.88 -3.32 -7.84
C ALA A 173 1.02 -4.50 -8.33
N LEU A 174 -0.28 -4.27 -8.60
CA LEU A 174 -1.19 -5.28 -9.14
C LEU A 174 -0.74 -5.82 -10.51
N MET A 175 0.08 -5.04 -11.26
CA MET A 175 0.68 -5.51 -12.51
C MET A 175 1.60 -6.72 -12.32
N SER A 176 2.22 -6.87 -11.15
CA SER A 176 3.11 -7.98 -10.84
C SER A 176 2.43 -9.35 -10.95
N THR A 177 1.10 -9.40 -10.88
CA THR A 177 0.31 -10.63 -11.06
C THR A 177 0.18 -11.09 -12.51
N LEU A 178 0.62 -10.28 -13.47
CA LEU A 178 0.68 -10.69 -14.87
C LEU A 178 1.75 -11.78 -15.07
N PRO A 179 1.48 -12.82 -15.87
CA PRO A 179 2.47 -13.85 -16.15
C PRO A 179 3.78 -13.29 -16.73
N HIS A 180 3.70 -12.20 -17.48
CA HIS A 180 4.82 -11.53 -18.15
C HIS A 180 4.87 -10.04 -17.81
N ALA A 181 4.82 -9.73 -16.50
CA ALA A 181 4.79 -8.34 -16.01
C ALA A 181 5.95 -7.48 -16.54
N ALA A 182 7.16 -8.02 -16.60
CA ALA A 182 8.33 -7.29 -17.09
C ALA A 182 8.21 -6.91 -18.59
N GLU A 183 7.64 -7.78 -19.42
CA GLU A 183 7.36 -7.48 -20.83
C GLU A 183 6.26 -6.44 -20.97
N ALA A 184 5.22 -6.52 -20.15
CA ALA A 184 4.14 -5.54 -20.11
C ALA A 184 4.69 -4.14 -19.77
N VAL A 185 5.57 -4.05 -18.77
CA VAL A 185 6.25 -2.80 -18.41
C VAL A 185 7.06 -2.25 -19.59
N LYS A 186 7.85 -3.07 -20.27
CA LYS A 186 8.61 -2.64 -21.46
C LYS A 186 7.70 -2.11 -22.58
N GLN A 187 6.54 -2.72 -22.79
CA GLN A 187 5.56 -2.24 -23.78
C GLN A 187 5.02 -0.86 -23.38
N LEU A 188 4.68 -0.66 -22.10
CA LEU A 188 4.23 0.64 -21.58
C LEU A 188 5.31 1.73 -21.73
N GLU A 189 6.57 1.41 -21.38
CA GLU A 189 7.71 2.31 -21.54
C GLU A 189 7.93 2.75 -22.99
N GLN A 190 7.53 1.91 -23.96
CA GLN A 190 7.58 2.19 -25.41
C GLN A 190 6.31 2.87 -25.92
N GLY A 191 5.36 3.24 -25.05
CA GLY A 191 4.07 3.81 -25.44
C GLY A 191 3.15 2.83 -26.20
N LYS A 192 3.41 1.51 -26.10
CA LYS A 192 2.63 0.48 -26.76
C LYS A 192 1.48 0.03 -25.88
N LYS A 193 0.40 -0.40 -26.51
CA LYS A 193 -0.68 -1.11 -25.78
C LYS A 193 -0.17 -2.45 -25.31
N VAL A 194 -0.42 -2.76 -24.04
CA VAL A 194 -0.07 -4.04 -23.46
C VAL A 194 -1.02 -5.10 -24.03
N LYS A 195 -0.44 -6.12 -24.68
CA LYS A 195 -1.20 -7.31 -25.05
C LYS A 195 -1.28 -8.21 -23.82
N THR A 196 -2.34 -8.06 -23.05
CA THR A 196 -2.56 -8.92 -21.88
C THR A 196 -3.36 -10.15 -22.27
N GLY A 197 -2.93 -11.28 -21.74
CA GLY A 197 -3.80 -12.42 -21.51
C GLY A 197 -4.83 -12.12 -20.40
N GLU A 198 -5.23 -13.12 -19.66
CA GLU A 198 -6.12 -12.95 -18.52
C GLU A 198 -5.36 -12.33 -17.33
N TRP A 199 -5.74 -11.12 -16.95
CA TRP A 199 -5.29 -10.48 -15.72
C TRP A 199 -6.32 -10.72 -14.62
N ILE A 200 -5.90 -11.17 -13.45
CA ILE A 200 -6.83 -11.53 -12.37
C ILE A 200 -7.65 -10.34 -11.85
N TYR A 201 -7.15 -9.10 -11.99
CA TYR A 201 -7.86 -7.87 -11.63
C TYR A 201 -8.58 -7.19 -12.80
N LYS A 202 -8.67 -7.84 -13.98
CA LYS A 202 -9.44 -7.32 -15.11
C LYS A 202 -10.90 -7.12 -14.71
N ASN A 203 -11.46 -5.97 -15.10
CA ASN A 203 -12.82 -5.52 -14.77
C ASN A 203 -13.06 -5.17 -13.29
N TYR A 204 -12.04 -5.19 -12.43
CA TYR A 204 -12.18 -4.63 -11.10
C TYR A 204 -12.31 -3.11 -11.17
N GLN A 205 -13.20 -2.55 -10.34
CA GLN A 205 -13.26 -1.13 -10.09
C GLN A 205 -12.10 -0.77 -9.16
N MET A 206 -11.33 0.25 -9.53
CA MET A 206 -10.19 0.68 -8.72
C MET A 206 -9.85 2.14 -8.96
N THR A 207 -9.07 2.70 -8.06
CA THR A 207 -8.46 4.01 -8.22
C THR A 207 -6.95 3.89 -8.06
N VAL A 208 -6.25 4.88 -8.57
CA VAL A 208 -4.81 5.11 -8.45
C VAL A 208 -4.59 6.59 -8.67
N ILE A 209 -3.44 7.13 -8.35
CA ILE A 209 -3.14 8.53 -8.73
C ILE A 209 -3.47 8.75 -10.20
N SER A 210 -4.24 9.80 -10.48
CA SER A 210 -4.77 10.05 -11.82
C SER A 210 -3.73 10.65 -12.76
N ASN A 211 -3.94 10.49 -14.05
CA ASN A 211 -3.12 11.18 -15.07
C ASN A 211 -3.14 12.70 -14.86
N GLN A 212 -4.29 13.27 -14.41
CA GLN A 212 -4.41 14.70 -14.13
C GLN A 212 -3.53 15.11 -12.93
N GLU A 213 -3.50 14.32 -11.88
CA GLU A 213 -2.67 14.57 -10.71
C GLU A 213 -1.19 14.44 -11.04
N GLU A 214 -0.81 13.46 -11.86
CA GLU A 214 0.56 13.30 -12.36
C GLU A 214 1.03 14.51 -13.18
N GLU A 215 0.19 15.03 -14.09
CA GLU A 215 0.51 16.24 -14.84
C GLU A 215 0.68 17.46 -13.93
N GLN A 216 -0.14 17.61 -12.89
CA GLN A 216 0.01 18.70 -11.91
C GLN A 216 1.26 18.53 -11.05
N ALA A 217 1.65 17.30 -10.73
CA ALA A 217 2.83 16.98 -9.94
C ALA A 217 4.14 16.95 -10.76
N LYS A 218 4.08 17.10 -12.06
CA LYS A 218 5.22 16.96 -12.99
C LYS A 218 6.40 17.87 -12.64
N SER A 219 6.13 19.04 -12.05
CA SER A 219 7.19 19.96 -11.60
C SER A 219 8.08 19.37 -10.50
N LEU A 220 7.57 18.42 -9.71
CA LEU A 220 8.34 17.71 -8.67
C LEU A 220 9.47 16.87 -9.29
N LEU A 221 9.33 16.44 -10.54
CA LEU A 221 10.31 15.64 -11.26
C LEU A 221 11.48 16.48 -11.80
N LYS A 222 11.54 17.78 -11.49
CA LYS A 222 12.65 18.70 -11.84
C LYS A 222 13.03 18.67 -13.32
N GLY A 223 12.02 18.64 -14.19
CA GLY A 223 12.19 18.59 -15.64
C GLY A 223 12.30 17.16 -16.20
N GLY A 224 12.26 16.15 -15.37
CA GLY A 224 12.11 14.77 -15.80
C GLY A 224 10.67 14.43 -16.22
N GLU A 225 10.49 13.25 -16.78
CA GLU A 225 9.20 12.76 -17.23
C GLU A 225 9.08 11.27 -16.90
N MET A 226 7.94 10.85 -16.32
CA MET A 226 7.66 9.45 -16.10
C MET A 226 7.56 8.70 -17.43
N LYS A 227 8.00 7.45 -17.45
CA LYS A 227 7.95 6.60 -18.65
C LYS A 227 6.52 6.30 -19.07
N PHE A 228 5.62 6.17 -18.09
CA PHE A 228 4.17 6.03 -18.26
C PHE A 228 3.47 6.35 -16.92
N TYR A 229 2.19 6.61 -16.97
CA TYR A 229 1.39 6.88 -15.78
C TYR A 229 0.64 5.63 -15.31
N PRO A 230 0.49 5.44 -13.98
CA PRO A 230 -0.13 4.23 -13.43
C PRO A 230 -1.60 4.07 -13.82
N GLN A 231 -2.39 5.16 -13.88
CA GLN A 231 -3.76 5.10 -14.38
C GLN A 231 -3.81 4.51 -15.79
N THR A 232 -3.03 5.07 -16.72
CA THR A 232 -2.97 4.59 -18.11
C THR A 232 -2.55 3.11 -18.18
N ALA A 233 -1.61 2.71 -17.35
CA ALA A 233 -1.16 1.33 -17.27
C ALA A 233 -2.28 0.39 -16.84
N LEU A 234 -2.95 0.66 -15.71
CA LEU A 234 -4.02 -0.19 -15.17
C LEU A 234 -5.24 -0.25 -16.08
N GLU A 235 -5.66 0.89 -16.66
CA GLU A 235 -6.73 0.93 -17.66
C GLU A 235 -6.40 0.09 -18.90
N SER A 236 -5.15 0.12 -19.37
CA SER A 236 -4.72 -0.69 -20.52
C SER A 236 -4.80 -2.20 -20.26
N LEU A 237 -4.74 -2.60 -18.98
CA LEU A 237 -4.91 -3.98 -18.51
C LEU A 237 -6.38 -4.38 -18.32
N GLY A 238 -7.29 -3.42 -18.43
CA GLY A 238 -8.73 -3.64 -18.30
C GLY A 238 -9.29 -3.35 -16.90
N ALA A 239 -8.59 -2.57 -16.07
CA ALA A 239 -9.16 -2.00 -14.86
C ALA A 239 -10.31 -1.03 -15.20
N LYS A 240 -11.35 -1.02 -14.36
CA LYS A 240 -12.42 -0.01 -14.39
C LYS A 240 -12.02 1.11 -13.44
N TYR A 241 -11.23 2.05 -13.96
CA TYR A 241 -10.74 3.17 -13.19
C TYR A 241 -11.86 4.12 -12.77
N GLN A 242 -11.79 4.59 -11.53
CA GLN A 242 -12.70 5.59 -10.97
C GLN A 242 -11.91 6.68 -10.26
N SER A 243 -12.29 7.93 -10.48
CA SER A 243 -11.75 9.09 -9.78
C SER A 243 -12.84 10.09 -9.41
N ASN A 244 -12.51 11.00 -8.52
CA ASN A 244 -13.30 12.20 -8.33
C ASN A 244 -13.13 13.16 -9.52
N THR A 245 -14.09 14.06 -9.69
CA THR A 245 -14.06 15.09 -10.74
C THR A 245 -12.96 16.13 -10.50
N LYS A 246 -12.56 16.32 -9.24
CA LYS A 246 -11.54 17.26 -8.82
C LYS A 246 -10.30 16.48 -8.36
N ALA A 247 -9.15 16.75 -8.97
CA ALA A 247 -7.86 16.24 -8.55
C ALA A 247 -7.58 16.51 -7.07
N TRP A 248 -6.86 15.62 -6.42
CA TRP A 248 -6.48 15.66 -5.01
C TRP A 248 -7.64 15.59 -4.00
N SER A 249 -8.86 15.32 -4.48
CA SER A 249 -9.97 15.04 -3.57
C SER A 249 -9.89 13.59 -3.06
N PRO A 250 -10.21 13.36 -1.78
CA PRO A 250 -10.23 12.00 -1.24
C PRO A 250 -11.13 11.09 -2.09
N ASN A 251 -10.61 9.95 -2.48
CA ASN A 251 -11.31 8.96 -3.28
C ASN A 251 -10.96 7.55 -2.79
N VAL A 252 -11.97 6.76 -2.48
CA VAL A 252 -11.82 5.37 -2.08
C VAL A 252 -12.74 4.53 -2.97
N VAL A 253 -12.19 3.50 -3.56
CA VAL A 253 -12.94 2.53 -4.38
C VAL A 253 -12.76 1.16 -3.76
N VAL A 254 -13.87 0.47 -3.52
CA VAL A 254 -13.90 -0.89 -2.99
C VAL A 254 -14.64 -1.76 -4.00
N ASP A 255 -14.10 -2.92 -4.30
CA ASP A 255 -14.69 -3.89 -5.22
C ASP A 255 -14.45 -5.32 -4.72
N ARG A 256 -15.50 -6.13 -4.75
CA ARG A 256 -15.45 -7.58 -4.45
C ARG A 256 -14.87 -7.92 -3.07
N GLU A 257 -15.51 -7.37 -2.05
CA GLU A 257 -15.28 -7.74 -0.64
C GLU A 257 -15.70 -9.19 -0.36
#